data_417fad27a90a5b68d704a71b27bbae7c
#
_entry.id   417fad27a90a5b68d704a71b27bbae7c
#
_cell.length_a   1.000
_cell.length_b   1.000
_cell.length_c   1.000
_cell.angle_alpha   90.00
_cell.angle_beta   90.00
_cell.angle_gamma   90.00
#
_symmetry.space_group_name_H-M   'P 1'
#
loop_
_entity.id
_entity.type
_entity.pdbx_description
1 polymer ?
#
loop_
_entity_poly.entity_id
_entity_poly.type
_entity_poly.pdbx_seq_one_letter_code
_entity_poly.pdbx_strand_id
1 'polypeptide(L)'
;MWTLISRAGLLAGVTGLVGAALTGSVAAQQKAGPPDFSSNEAGWIALQLDFFEIAGVRPGPIRADPAHPYFQNGTGVQPTFRISDLTNPNLKPWVKERMKKSNDEVLAGKVAYTPRSSCEPSGVPSFVSYSRFEPIYFLQTPKVVTIIFEGDHQVRHVYMDVPHSANLKPSWYGESVGHYEGDELVIDTIGQSTRTFVDLYRTPHTDKLHVVERWKMVEDGKFMEVTFRVEDPDAFNEPWTAKQRFRRVEQPMKEEVCAENNQHLFDYHIPVAENADF
;
A
#
# COMPACT_ATOMS: atom_id res chain seq x y z
N MET A 1 -86.12 -28.27 -30.18
CA MET A 1 -87.09 -27.68 -31.16
C MET A 1 -86.29 -26.65 -31.98
N TRP A 2 -86.18 -26.92 -33.24
CA TRP A 2 -85.75 -26.06 -34.37
C TRP A 2 -84.30 -25.62 -34.42
N THR A 3 -83.44 -26.19 -35.20
CA THR A 3 -83.23 -26.30 -36.68
C THR A 3 -82.46 -25.12 -37.30
N LEU A 4 -81.25 -25.50 -37.84
CA LEU A 4 -80.72 -25.17 -39.19
C LEU A 4 -80.41 -23.69 -39.47
N ILE A 5 -79.39 -23.31 -40.14
CA ILE A 5 -78.78 -23.75 -41.43
C ILE A 5 -77.41 -23.14 -41.63
N SER A 6 -76.56 -23.93 -42.25
CA SER A 6 -75.29 -23.70 -42.91
C SER A 6 -75.18 -22.40 -43.74
N ARG A 7 -73.92 -21.88 -43.83
CA ARG A 7 -73.33 -21.58 -45.17
C ARG A 7 -71.83 -21.47 -45.07
N ALA A 8 -71.18 -22.18 -45.92
CA ALA A 8 -69.75 -22.14 -46.19
C ALA A 8 -69.35 -20.83 -46.91
N GLY A 9 -68.20 -20.33 -46.61
CA GLY A 9 -67.52 -19.27 -47.35
C GLY A 9 -66.02 -19.45 -47.23
N LEU A 10 -65.42 -20.02 -48.31
CA LEU A 10 -63.97 -20.04 -48.52
C LEU A 10 -63.48 -18.61 -48.75
N LEU A 11 -62.46 -18.18 -48.07
CA LEU A 11 -61.53 -17.12 -48.48
C LEU A 11 -60.10 -17.36 -48.08
N ALA A 12 -59.25 -17.20 -49.03
CA ALA A 12 -57.89 -17.57 -49.14
C ALA A 12 -56.98 -16.93 -48.09
N GLY A 13 -55.99 -17.71 -47.66
CA GLY A 13 -54.94 -17.26 -46.78
C GLY A 13 -53.95 -16.29 -47.45
N VAL A 14 -53.52 -15.36 -46.64
CA VAL A 14 -52.21 -14.67 -46.83
C VAL A 14 -51.37 -14.88 -45.55
N THR A 15 -50.42 -15.76 -45.67
CA THR A 15 -49.39 -15.97 -44.65
C THR A 15 -48.43 -14.78 -44.68
N GLY A 16 -48.63 -13.83 -43.79
CA GLY A 16 -47.65 -12.78 -43.51
C GLY A 16 -46.60 -13.30 -42.51
N LEU A 17 -45.42 -13.57 -42.99
CA LEU A 17 -44.22 -13.77 -42.15
C LEU A 17 -43.88 -12.44 -41.51
N VAL A 18 -44.21 -12.30 -40.20
CA VAL A 18 -43.68 -11.22 -39.35
C VAL A 18 -42.30 -11.63 -38.91
N GLY A 19 -41.29 -11.13 -39.60
CA GLY A 19 -39.88 -11.22 -39.15
C GLY A 19 -39.69 -10.37 -37.89
N ALA A 20 -39.59 -11.00 -36.74
CA ALA A 20 -39.14 -10.34 -35.52
C ALA A 20 -37.66 -9.98 -35.66
N ALA A 21 -37.36 -8.73 -36.01
CA ALA A 21 -36.03 -8.18 -35.91
C ALA A 21 -35.66 -8.08 -34.42
N LEU A 22 -34.87 -9.02 -33.94
CA LEU A 22 -34.17 -8.90 -32.65
C LEU A 22 -33.16 -7.76 -32.78
N THR A 23 -33.56 -6.54 -32.46
CA THR A 23 -32.64 -5.44 -32.19
C THR A 23 -31.97 -5.72 -30.83
N GLY A 24 -30.91 -6.52 -30.85
CA GLY A 24 -30.01 -6.62 -29.72
C GLY A 24 -29.39 -5.25 -29.48
N SER A 25 -29.88 -4.52 -28.51
CA SER A 25 -29.18 -3.37 -27.96
C SER A 25 -27.86 -3.88 -27.36
N VAL A 26 -26.77 -3.72 -28.10
CA VAL A 26 -25.44 -3.77 -27.53
C VAL A 26 -25.37 -2.60 -26.55
N ALA A 27 -25.66 -2.88 -25.27
CA ALA A 27 -25.34 -1.95 -24.21
C ALA A 27 -23.82 -1.77 -24.29
N ALA A 28 -23.40 -0.62 -24.80
CA ALA A 28 -22.02 -0.22 -24.72
C ALA A 28 -21.66 -0.26 -23.22
N GLN A 29 -20.81 -1.19 -22.83
CA GLN A 29 -20.27 -1.27 -21.51
C GLN A 29 -19.55 0.05 -21.28
N GLN A 30 -20.18 0.94 -20.54
CA GLN A 30 -19.61 2.23 -20.16
C GLN A 30 -18.31 1.90 -19.44
N LYS A 31 -17.17 2.26 -20.03
CA LYS A 31 -15.85 2.06 -19.43
C LYS A 31 -15.93 2.72 -18.07
N ALA A 32 -15.92 1.93 -17.00
CA ALA A 32 -15.92 2.48 -15.66
C ALA A 32 -14.76 3.48 -15.57
N GLY A 33 -15.03 4.65 -15.02
CA GLY A 33 -14.00 5.65 -14.76
C GLY A 33 -12.92 5.08 -13.83
N PRO A 34 -11.84 5.82 -13.56
CA PRO A 34 -10.84 5.40 -12.61
C PRO A 34 -11.49 5.10 -11.25
N PRO A 35 -10.93 4.14 -10.47
CA PRO A 35 -11.47 3.82 -9.15
C PRO A 35 -11.41 5.06 -8.25
N ASP A 36 -12.45 5.29 -7.46
CA ASP A 36 -12.52 6.41 -6.52
C ASP A 36 -12.16 5.92 -5.12
N PHE A 37 -10.96 6.25 -4.67
CA PHE A 37 -10.47 6.00 -3.31
C PHE A 37 -10.70 7.19 -2.38
N SER A 38 -11.13 8.33 -2.94
CA SER A 38 -11.23 9.60 -2.21
C SER A 38 -12.32 9.55 -1.15
N SER A 39 -11.99 10.02 0.04
CA SER A 39 -12.94 10.32 1.09
C SER A 39 -12.28 11.24 2.12
N ASN A 40 -13.04 12.19 2.64
CA ASN A 40 -12.68 13.00 3.80
C ASN A 40 -13.35 12.52 5.09
N GLU A 41 -14.24 11.54 5.00
CA GLU A 41 -14.99 10.97 6.12
C GLU A 41 -14.61 9.52 6.40
N ALA A 42 -13.84 8.90 5.52
CA ALA A 42 -13.39 7.51 5.67
C ALA A 42 -11.93 7.36 5.26
N GLY A 43 -11.18 6.70 6.11
CA GLY A 43 -9.77 6.34 5.87
C GLY A 43 -9.57 4.84 5.74
N TRP A 44 -8.32 4.45 5.57
CA TRP A 44 -7.91 3.07 5.38
C TRP A 44 -6.88 2.67 6.43
N ILE A 45 -7.19 1.67 7.24
CA ILE A 45 -6.31 1.16 8.32
C ILE A 45 -5.77 -0.20 7.91
N ALA A 46 -4.44 -0.38 7.97
CA ALA A 46 -3.79 -1.64 7.68
C ALA A 46 -4.23 -2.75 8.66
N LEU A 47 -4.43 -3.96 8.16
CA LEU A 47 -4.83 -5.09 8.99
C LEU A 47 -3.71 -5.56 9.92
N GLN A 48 -2.47 -5.37 9.49
CA GLN A 48 -1.27 -5.70 10.28
C GLN A 48 -0.14 -4.73 9.94
N LEU A 49 0.91 -4.76 10.74
CA LEU A 49 2.09 -3.93 10.56
C LEU A 49 3.08 -4.52 9.55
N ASP A 50 3.28 -5.83 9.61
CA ASP A 50 4.21 -6.51 8.70
C ASP A 50 3.55 -6.74 7.34
N PHE A 51 4.36 -6.80 6.30
CA PHE A 51 3.87 -7.10 4.96
C PHE A 51 3.46 -8.55 4.83
N PHE A 52 2.38 -8.79 4.09
CA PHE A 52 1.95 -10.14 3.73
C PHE A 52 2.80 -10.70 2.59
N GLU A 53 3.15 -11.98 2.70
CA GLU A 53 3.64 -12.71 1.53
C GLU A 53 2.53 -12.95 0.52
N ILE A 54 2.93 -13.05 -0.73
CA ILE A 54 2.05 -13.52 -1.80
C ILE A 54 2.36 -14.99 -2.05
N ALA A 55 1.34 -15.83 -1.94
CA ALA A 55 1.49 -17.27 -2.10
C ALA A 55 2.12 -17.61 -3.46
N GLY A 56 3.19 -18.41 -3.44
CA GLY A 56 3.90 -18.83 -4.64
C GLY A 56 4.82 -17.79 -5.27
N VAL A 57 4.91 -16.57 -4.72
CA VAL A 57 5.83 -15.52 -5.20
C VAL A 57 7.06 -15.46 -4.31
N ARG A 58 8.23 -15.52 -4.92
CA ARG A 58 9.54 -15.43 -4.24
C ARG A 58 10.48 -14.57 -5.08
N PRO A 59 11.40 -13.80 -4.45
CA PRO A 59 11.52 -13.57 -3.01
C PRO A 59 10.31 -12.80 -2.43
N GLY A 60 10.06 -13.00 -1.13
CA GLY A 60 9.04 -12.27 -0.36
C GLY A 60 9.68 -11.20 0.55
N PRO A 61 8.86 -10.54 1.41
CA PRO A 61 9.31 -9.52 2.33
C PRO A 61 10.24 -10.07 3.42
N ILE A 62 10.94 -9.17 4.08
CA ILE A 62 11.73 -9.48 5.27
C ILE A 62 10.81 -9.94 6.39
N ARG A 63 11.29 -10.86 7.22
CA ARG A 63 10.54 -11.46 8.32
C ARG A 63 11.19 -11.23 9.66
N ALA A 64 10.37 -11.43 10.71
CA ALA A 64 10.88 -11.51 12.08
C ALA A 64 11.79 -12.71 12.26
N ASP A 65 12.82 -12.52 13.07
CA ASP A 65 13.57 -13.63 13.63
C ASP A 65 12.65 -14.45 14.56
N PRO A 66 12.41 -15.73 14.27
CA PRO A 66 11.52 -16.57 15.07
C PRO A 66 12.03 -16.80 16.50
N ALA A 67 13.34 -16.62 16.76
CA ALA A 67 13.90 -16.74 18.09
C ALA A 67 13.60 -15.51 18.97
N HIS A 68 13.24 -14.39 18.38
CA HIS A 68 13.00 -13.13 19.07
C HIS A 68 11.65 -12.52 18.66
N PRO A 69 10.52 -13.15 19.02
CA PRO A 69 9.21 -12.63 18.67
C PRO A 69 8.95 -11.28 19.32
N TYR A 70 8.31 -10.38 18.57
CA TYR A 70 7.89 -9.07 19.03
C TYR A 70 6.39 -8.91 18.81
N PHE A 71 5.69 -8.49 19.87
CA PHE A 71 4.26 -8.18 19.81
C PHE A 71 4.09 -6.72 20.23
N GLN A 72 3.56 -5.93 19.34
CA GLN A 72 3.27 -4.54 19.68
C GLN A 72 2.31 -4.46 20.87
N ASN A 73 2.62 -3.59 21.82
CA ASN A 73 1.93 -3.50 23.11
C ASN A 73 1.96 -4.80 23.94
N GLY A 74 2.86 -5.70 23.59
CA GLY A 74 3.12 -6.91 24.39
C GLY A 74 3.67 -6.55 25.76
N THR A 75 3.33 -7.38 26.76
CA THR A 75 3.86 -7.28 28.11
C THR A 75 4.83 -8.43 28.35
N GLY A 76 5.84 -8.22 29.19
CA GLY A 76 6.80 -9.23 29.54
C GLY A 76 8.16 -9.02 28.88
N VAL A 77 8.97 -10.09 28.89
CA VAL A 77 10.34 -10.04 28.34
C VAL A 77 10.25 -10.21 26.82
N GLN A 78 10.47 -9.13 26.11
CA GLN A 78 10.59 -9.13 24.64
C GLN A 78 11.58 -8.05 24.21
N PRO A 79 12.10 -8.10 22.97
CA PRO A 79 12.90 -7.01 22.41
C PRO A 79 12.11 -5.68 22.40
N THR A 80 12.82 -4.55 22.44
CA THR A 80 12.21 -3.21 22.39
C THR A 80 11.59 -2.89 21.03
N PHE A 81 11.99 -3.62 19.99
CA PHE A 81 11.46 -3.49 18.63
C PHE A 81 11.63 -4.83 17.87
N ARG A 82 11.26 -4.85 16.60
CA ARG A 82 11.40 -6.03 15.73
C ARG A 82 12.85 -6.40 15.49
N ILE A 83 13.12 -7.69 15.60
CA ILE A 83 14.38 -8.32 15.20
C ILE A 83 14.18 -8.97 13.84
N SER A 84 15.02 -8.64 12.88
CA SER A 84 14.97 -9.17 11.53
C SER A 84 15.65 -10.53 11.41
N ASP A 85 15.08 -11.42 10.59
CA ASP A 85 15.71 -12.67 10.18
C ASP A 85 16.84 -12.38 9.17
N LEU A 86 18.08 -12.54 9.62
CA LEU A 86 19.28 -12.32 8.79
C LEU A 86 19.65 -13.52 7.92
N THR A 87 18.91 -14.63 8.02
CA THR A 87 19.15 -15.80 7.15
C THR A 87 18.59 -15.62 5.75
N ASN A 88 17.77 -14.58 5.54
CA ASN A 88 17.16 -14.29 4.23
C ASN A 88 18.26 -14.22 3.14
N PRO A 89 18.22 -15.11 2.13
CA PRO A 89 19.24 -15.19 1.08
C PRO A 89 19.18 -14.02 0.09
N ASN A 90 18.08 -13.27 0.07
CA ASN A 90 17.92 -12.14 -0.85
C ASN A 90 18.70 -10.89 -0.42
N LEU A 91 19.14 -10.79 0.82
CA LEU A 91 19.87 -9.64 1.34
C LEU A 91 21.34 -9.65 0.92
N LYS A 92 21.86 -8.52 0.44
CA LYS A 92 23.29 -8.32 0.22
C LYS A 92 24.06 -8.32 1.56
N PRO A 93 25.37 -8.66 1.56
CA PRO A 93 26.15 -8.75 2.79
C PRO A 93 26.14 -7.49 3.65
N TRP A 94 26.29 -6.31 3.04
CA TRP A 94 26.30 -5.03 3.78
C TRP A 94 24.94 -4.72 4.42
N VAL A 95 23.84 -5.11 3.77
CA VAL A 95 22.48 -4.96 4.32
C VAL A 95 22.33 -5.82 5.57
N LYS A 96 22.78 -7.09 5.50
CA LYS A 96 22.75 -8.00 6.65
C LYS A 96 23.59 -7.46 7.81
N GLU A 97 24.76 -6.90 7.53
CA GLU A 97 25.64 -6.32 8.57
C GLU A 97 24.97 -5.13 9.26
N ARG A 98 24.37 -4.21 8.48
CA ARG A 98 23.65 -3.06 9.03
C ARG A 98 22.42 -3.49 9.84
N MET A 99 21.64 -4.42 9.33
CA MET A 99 20.48 -4.97 10.06
C MET A 99 20.91 -5.71 11.33
N LYS A 100 22.07 -6.41 11.30
CA LYS A 100 22.62 -7.06 12.48
C LYS A 100 22.94 -6.03 13.59
N LYS A 101 23.60 -4.93 13.25
CA LYS A 101 23.85 -3.83 14.20
C LYS A 101 22.55 -3.34 14.83
N SER A 102 21.52 -3.11 14.02
CA SER A 102 20.20 -2.71 14.49
C SER A 102 19.55 -3.75 15.41
N ASN A 103 19.68 -5.04 15.09
CA ASN A 103 19.18 -6.13 15.93
C ASN A 103 19.92 -6.17 17.29
N ASP A 104 21.26 -6.07 17.26
CA ASP A 104 22.09 -6.10 18.46
C ASP A 104 21.73 -4.95 19.44
N GLU A 105 21.46 -3.75 18.92
CA GLU A 105 21.04 -2.61 19.74
C GLU A 105 19.68 -2.86 20.42
N VAL A 106 18.73 -3.39 19.69
CA VAL A 106 17.40 -3.72 20.23
C VAL A 106 17.47 -4.84 21.25
N LEU A 107 18.30 -5.87 21.01
CA LEU A 107 18.53 -6.95 21.97
C LEU A 107 19.27 -6.47 23.23
N ALA A 108 20.07 -5.43 23.12
CA ALA A 108 20.70 -4.75 24.27
C ALA A 108 19.72 -3.82 25.03
N GLY A 109 18.44 -3.79 24.66
CA GLY A 109 17.41 -3.01 25.32
C GLY A 109 17.34 -1.54 24.89
N LYS A 110 18.06 -1.14 23.83
CA LYS A 110 17.96 0.22 23.28
C LYS A 110 16.65 0.37 22.49
N VAL A 111 16.10 1.56 22.50
CA VAL A 111 14.96 1.91 21.62
C VAL A 111 15.46 2.01 20.19
N ALA A 112 14.78 1.31 19.28
CA ALA A 112 15.14 1.36 17.87
C ALA A 112 14.91 2.75 17.28
N TYR A 113 15.90 3.27 16.56
CA TYR A 113 15.72 4.45 15.77
C TYR A 113 14.96 4.13 14.47
N THR A 114 14.00 4.95 14.15
CA THR A 114 13.32 5.00 12.85
C THR A 114 13.09 6.47 12.45
N PRO A 115 12.87 6.82 11.18
CA PRO A 115 12.57 8.21 10.81
C PRO A 115 11.43 8.82 11.64
N ARG A 116 10.41 8.05 11.96
CA ARG A 116 9.30 8.49 12.82
C ARG A 116 9.71 8.86 14.24
N SER A 117 10.82 8.34 14.74
CA SER A 117 11.35 8.77 16.05
C SER A 117 11.78 10.22 16.06
N SER A 118 11.97 10.83 14.90
CA SER A 118 12.27 12.25 14.70
C SER A 118 11.18 12.99 13.92
N CYS A 119 9.96 12.46 13.88
CA CYS A 119 8.82 13.02 13.13
C CYS A 119 9.07 13.14 11.62
N GLU A 120 9.93 12.29 11.07
CA GLU A 120 10.29 12.28 9.65
C GLU A 120 9.55 11.15 8.91
N PRO A 121 9.26 11.33 7.61
CA PRO A 121 8.58 10.33 6.82
C PRO A 121 9.35 9.01 6.74
N SER A 122 8.62 7.89 6.77
CA SER A 122 9.20 6.55 6.74
C SER A 122 9.59 6.06 5.34
N GLY A 123 9.21 6.78 4.29
CA GLY A 123 9.47 6.36 2.90
C GLY A 123 8.50 5.33 2.36
N VAL A 124 8.76 4.87 1.13
CA VAL A 124 7.93 3.90 0.40
C VAL A 124 8.71 2.59 0.27
N PRO A 125 8.12 1.42 0.54
CA PRO A 125 6.73 1.16 0.92
C PRO A 125 6.47 1.21 2.43
N SER A 126 7.46 1.56 3.25
CA SER A 126 7.39 1.46 4.71
C SER A 126 6.18 2.18 5.32
N PHE A 127 5.75 3.32 4.75
CA PHE A 127 4.65 4.11 5.29
C PHE A 127 3.33 3.32 5.41
N VAL A 128 3.06 2.37 4.51
CA VAL A 128 1.82 1.58 4.55
C VAL A 128 1.74 0.66 5.76
N SER A 129 2.87 0.30 6.36
CA SER A 129 2.91 -0.53 7.56
C SER A 129 2.49 0.24 8.80
N TYR A 130 2.79 1.53 8.87
CA TYR A 130 2.46 2.37 10.03
C TYR A 130 0.96 2.69 10.11
N SER A 131 0.23 2.57 9.01
CA SER A 131 -1.21 2.89 8.95
C SER A 131 -2.13 1.89 9.68
N ARG A 132 -1.61 1.10 10.63
CA ARG A 132 -2.43 0.20 11.44
C ARG A 132 -3.24 0.94 12.52
N PHE A 133 -2.75 2.05 13.00
CA PHE A 133 -3.38 2.85 14.05
C PHE A 133 -3.92 4.16 13.54
N GLU A 134 -3.20 4.74 12.59
CA GLU A 134 -3.52 6.02 11.97
C GLU A 134 -3.88 5.77 10.50
N PRO A 135 -5.09 6.13 10.06
CA PRO A 135 -5.53 5.86 8.70
C PRO A 135 -4.71 6.61 7.64
N ILE A 136 -4.71 6.07 6.43
CA ILE A 136 -4.36 6.81 5.23
C ILE A 136 -5.63 7.26 4.51
N TYR A 137 -5.57 8.43 3.89
CA TYR A 137 -6.64 9.03 3.10
C TYR A 137 -6.14 9.31 1.70
N PHE A 138 -7.06 9.25 0.74
CA PHE A 138 -6.76 9.57 -0.66
C PHE A 138 -7.57 10.78 -1.09
N LEU A 139 -6.92 11.72 -1.76
CA LEU A 139 -7.55 12.82 -2.48
C LEU A 139 -7.13 12.72 -3.94
N GLN A 140 -8.09 12.50 -4.81
CA GLN A 140 -7.84 12.25 -6.22
C GLN A 140 -8.25 13.45 -7.07
N THR A 141 -7.35 13.88 -7.93
CA THR A 141 -7.64 14.79 -9.03
C THR A 141 -7.12 14.18 -10.34
N PRO A 142 -7.50 14.69 -11.50
CA PRO A 142 -6.99 14.16 -12.77
C PRO A 142 -5.46 14.26 -12.94
N LYS A 143 -4.78 15.13 -12.18
CA LYS A 143 -3.33 15.36 -12.30
C LYS A 143 -2.51 14.85 -11.13
N VAL A 144 -3.12 14.72 -9.97
CA VAL A 144 -2.40 14.34 -8.74
C VAL A 144 -3.32 13.50 -7.87
N VAL A 145 -2.81 12.39 -7.41
CA VAL A 145 -3.36 11.65 -6.26
C VAL A 145 -2.52 12.03 -5.05
N THR A 146 -3.17 12.54 -4.02
CA THR A 146 -2.53 12.86 -2.75
C THR A 146 -2.89 11.79 -1.74
N ILE A 147 -1.88 11.13 -1.17
CA ILE A 147 -2.04 10.16 -0.10
C ILE A 147 -1.61 10.85 1.19
N ILE A 148 -2.51 10.91 2.15
CA ILE A 148 -2.28 11.54 3.46
C ILE A 148 -2.24 10.44 4.50
N PHE A 149 -1.16 10.35 5.23
CA PHE A 149 -1.05 9.53 6.42
C PHE A 149 -1.41 10.38 7.62
N GLU A 150 -2.44 10.01 8.39
CA GLU A 150 -2.94 10.79 9.53
C GLU A 150 -1.85 11.01 10.56
N GLY A 151 -1.04 9.98 10.84
CA GLY A 151 0.12 10.12 11.70
C GLY A 151 1.11 11.13 11.14
N ASP A 152 1.37 12.18 11.92
CA ASP A 152 2.27 13.28 11.56
C ASP A 152 1.81 14.13 10.36
N HIS A 153 0.58 13.96 9.88
CA HIS A 153 0.03 14.62 8.67
C HIS A 153 0.96 14.56 7.46
N GLN A 154 1.61 13.40 7.27
CA GLN A 154 2.54 13.24 6.17
C GLN A 154 1.80 13.15 4.85
N VAL A 155 2.26 13.90 3.87
CA VAL A 155 1.63 14.01 2.55
C VAL A 155 2.55 13.49 1.47
N ARG A 156 2.04 12.55 0.66
CA ARG A 156 2.70 12.01 -0.52
C ARG A 156 1.91 12.39 -1.76
N HIS A 157 2.57 12.98 -2.74
CA HIS A 157 1.98 13.30 -4.04
C HIS A 157 2.37 12.27 -5.09
N VAL A 158 1.39 11.81 -5.85
CA VAL A 158 1.56 10.96 -7.03
C VAL A 158 1.13 11.76 -8.24
N TYR A 159 2.04 12.07 -9.13
CA TYR A 159 1.78 12.84 -10.35
C TYR A 159 1.26 11.91 -11.45
N MET A 160 0.07 12.21 -11.97
CA MET A 160 -0.63 11.30 -12.86
C MET A 160 -0.25 11.51 -14.32
N ASP A 161 -0.03 10.39 -15.04
CA ASP A 161 0.19 10.34 -16.49
C ASP A 161 1.38 11.18 -16.98
N VAL A 162 2.43 11.28 -16.15
CA VAL A 162 3.66 11.98 -16.48
C VAL A 162 4.87 11.06 -16.27
N PRO A 163 5.98 11.28 -17.00
CA PRO A 163 7.24 10.56 -16.71
C PRO A 163 7.90 11.12 -15.45
N HIS A 164 8.87 10.38 -14.92
CA HIS A 164 9.77 10.89 -13.88
C HIS A 164 10.61 12.07 -14.38
N SER A 165 10.96 12.95 -13.45
CA SER A 165 11.78 14.14 -13.71
C SER A 165 13.20 13.75 -14.13
N ALA A 166 13.71 14.41 -15.16
CA ALA A 166 15.09 14.20 -15.62
C ALA A 166 16.16 14.61 -14.58
N ASN A 167 15.81 15.55 -13.70
CA ASN A 167 16.69 16.09 -12.65
C ASN A 167 16.13 15.76 -11.26
N LEU A 168 15.96 14.48 -10.99
CA LEU A 168 15.42 13.98 -9.74
C LEU A 168 16.31 14.40 -8.56
N LYS A 169 15.69 14.90 -7.50
CA LYS A 169 16.34 15.18 -6.22
C LYS A 169 15.80 14.23 -5.17
N PRO A 170 16.66 13.53 -4.43
CA PRO A 170 16.21 12.64 -3.35
C PRO A 170 15.34 13.38 -2.34
N SER A 171 14.26 12.74 -1.94
CA SER A 171 13.35 13.22 -0.89
C SER A 171 12.87 12.05 -0.03
N TRP A 172 12.17 12.33 1.07
CA TRP A 172 11.67 11.29 1.97
C TRP A 172 10.75 10.27 1.28
N TYR A 173 9.85 10.72 0.42
CA TYR A 173 8.95 9.86 -0.35
C TYR A 173 9.42 9.60 -1.78
N GLY A 174 10.57 10.18 -2.19
CA GLY A 174 11.01 10.16 -3.56
C GLY A 174 10.09 10.94 -4.49
N GLU A 175 10.14 10.62 -5.76
CA GLU A 175 9.18 11.07 -6.77
C GLU A 175 8.28 9.92 -7.15
N SER A 176 6.97 10.11 -6.99
CA SER A 176 5.96 9.13 -7.38
C SER A 176 5.20 9.62 -8.60
N VAL A 177 5.19 8.83 -9.66
CA VAL A 177 4.32 9.01 -10.83
C VAL A 177 3.32 7.88 -10.88
N GLY A 178 2.14 8.10 -11.47
CA GLY A 178 1.11 7.07 -11.49
C GLY A 178 0.21 7.16 -12.70
N HIS A 179 -0.53 6.10 -12.90
CA HIS A 179 -1.59 5.98 -13.91
C HIS A 179 -2.63 4.95 -13.46
N TYR A 180 -3.77 4.91 -14.14
CA TYR A 180 -4.78 3.90 -13.87
C TYR A 180 -4.73 2.77 -14.90
N GLU A 181 -4.75 1.53 -14.43
CA GLU A 181 -4.90 0.32 -15.22
C GLU A 181 -6.19 -0.40 -14.81
N GLY A 182 -7.28 -0.14 -15.53
CA GLY A 182 -8.59 -0.69 -15.16
C GLY A 182 -9.06 -0.13 -13.81
N ASP A 183 -9.18 -1.01 -12.82
CA ASP A 183 -9.61 -0.68 -11.46
C ASP A 183 -8.43 -0.54 -10.47
N GLU A 184 -7.20 -0.49 -10.96
CA GLU A 184 -6.00 -0.32 -10.18
C GLU A 184 -5.37 1.06 -10.39
N LEU A 185 -4.87 1.67 -9.30
CA LEU A 185 -3.93 2.77 -9.33
C LEU A 185 -2.52 2.19 -9.28
N VAL A 186 -1.74 2.38 -10.33
CA VAL A 186 -0.34 1.97 -10.40
C VAL A 186 0.52 3.17 -10.09
N ILE A 187 1.45 3.01 -9.14
CA ILE A 187 2.37 4.07 -8.71
C ILE A 187 3.80 3.55 -8.85
N ASP A 188 4.63 4.32 -9.53
CA ASP A 188 6.05 4.09 -9.70
C ASP A 188 6.82 5.14 -8.90
N THR A 189 7.78 4.72 -8.04
CA THR A 189 8.50 5.60 -7.12
C THR A 189 9.98 5.33 -7.16
N ILE A 190 10.74 6.40 -7.40
CA ILE A 190 12.22 6.42 -7.39
C ILE A 190 12.74 7.63 -6.59
N GLY A 191 14.04 7.69 -6.37
CA GLY A 191 14.69 8.86 -5.75
C GLY A 191 14.36 9.09 -4.29
N GLN A 192 14.18 8.01 -3.53
CA GLN A 192 14.04 8.11 -2.09
C GLN A 192 15.38 8.38 -1.42
N SER A 193 15.35 9.16 -0.34
CA SER A 193 16.49 9.38 0.53
C SER A 193 16.89 8.07 1.21
N THR A 194 18.19 7.76 1.23
CA THR A 194 18.75 6.59 1.94
C THR A 194 18.60 6.66 3.47
N ARG A 195 18.02 7.75 3.99
CA ARG A 195 17.63 7.92 5.40
C ARG A 195 16.36 7.15 5.77
N THR A 196 15.61 6.64 4.79
CA THR A 196 14.41 5.81 5.01
C THR A 196 14.75 4.33 5.08
N PHE A 197 13.77 3.53 5.48
CA PHE A 197 13.85 2.07 5.48
C PHE A 197 12.74 1.48 4.60
N VAL A 198 12.99 0.29 4.06
CA VAL A 198 12.02 -0.38 3.21
C VAL A 198 10.85 -0.94 4.01
N ASP A 199 11.08 -1.27 5.27
CA ASP A 199 10.12 -1.95 6.15
C ASP A 199 10.35 -1.64 7.65
N LEU A 200 9.53 -2.24 8.50
CA LEU A 200 9.64 -2.11 9.96
C LEU A 200 10.81 -2.91 10.58
N TYR A 201 11.54 -3.68 9.80
CA TYR A 201 12.77 -4.35 10.22
C TYR A 201 13.99 -3.47 10.01
N ARG A 202 13.77 -2.22 9.61
CA ARG A 202 14.82 -1.23 9.31
C ARG A 202 15.78 -1.71 8.23
N THR A 203 15.21 -2.36 7.20
CA THR A 203 15.96 -2.80 6.04
C THR A 203 16.45 -1.60 5.26
N PRO A 204 17.77 -1.36 5.22
CA PRO A 204 18.34 -0.23 4.49
C PRO A 204 18.28 -0.46 2.99
N HIS A 205 18.36 0.64 2.26
CA HIS A 205 18.40 0.64 0.79
C HIS A 205 19.42 1.64 0.27
N THR A 206 19.66 1.64 -1.04
CA THR A 206 20.50 2.63 -1.72
C THR A 206 19.65 3.67 -2.45
N ASP A 207 20.29 4.60 -3.14
CA ASP A 207 19.63 5.57 -4.03
C ASP A 207 19.03 4.93 -5.30
N LYS A 208 19.25 3.62 -5.50
CA LYS A 208 18.66 2.83 -6.59
C LYS A 208 17.34 2.17 -6.20
N LEU A 209 16.83 2.42 -5.00
CA LEU A 209 15.54 1.90 -4.60
C LEU A 209 14.45 2.32 -5.59
N HIS A 210 13.76 1.34 -6.14
CA HIS A 210 12.63 1.48 -7.03
C HIS A 210 11.46 0.66 -6.49
N VAL A 211 10.31 1.29 -6.36
CA VAL A 211 9.10 0.64 -5.82
C VAL A 211 7.93 0.88 -6.76
N VAL A 212 7.32 -0.21 -7.21
CA VAL A 212 6.08 -0.16 -7.97
C VAL A 212 4.94 -0.69 -7.09
N GLU A 213 3.89 0.10 -6.94
CA GLU A 213 2.72 -0.21 -6.15
C GLU A 213 1.48 -0.35 -7.04
N ARG A 214 0.60 -1.30 -6.72
CA ARG A 214 -0.69 -1.50 -7.39
C ARG A 214 -1.78 -1.52 -6.32
N TRP A 215 -2.58 -0.48 -6.29
CA TRP A 215 -3.65 -0.25 -5.32
C TRP A 215 -5.00 -0.59 -5.91
N LYS A 216 -5.80 -1.37 -5.19
CA LYS A 216 -7.09 -1.84 -5.64
C LYS A 216 -8.08 -1.97 -4.50
N MET A 217 -9.30 -1.50 -4.72
CA MET A 217 -10.40 -1.83 -3.82
C MET A 217 -10.91 -3.25 -4.10
N VAL A 218 -11.22 -3.98 -3.04
CA VAL A 218 -11.74 -5.34 -3.10
C VAL A 218 -12.95 -5.48 -2.18
N GLU A 219 -13.73 -6.54 -2.40
CA GLU A 219 -14.93 -6.86 -1.60
C GLU A 219 -15.90 -5.66 -1.52
N ASP A 220 -16.30 -5.15 -2.68
CA ASP A 220 -17.23 -4.02 -2.82
C ASP A 220 -16.78 -2.76 -2.04
N GLY A 221 -15.47 -2.49 -2.05
CA GLY A 221 -14.88 -1.30 -1.41
C GLY A 221 -14.76 -1.37 0.11
N LYS A 222 -14.99 -2.52 0.73
CA LYS A 222 -14.79 -2.72 2.17
C LYS A 222 -13.32 -2.80 2.54
N PHE A 223 -12.51 -3.30 1.61
CA PHE A 223 -11.08 -3.42 1.78
C PHE A 223 -10.34 -2.81 0.59
N MET A 224 -9.10 -2.44 0.83
CA MET A 224 -8.14 -2.04 -0.17
C MET A 224 -6.91 -2.94 -0.03
N GLU A 225 -6.38 -3.40 -1.15
CA GLU A 225 -5.11 -4.12 -1.20
C GLU A 225 -4.11 -3.29 -1.99
N VAL A 226 -2.86 -3.31 -1.55
CA VAL A 226 -1.71 -2.87 -2.33
C VAL A 226 -0.73 -4.01 -2.47
N THR A 227 -0.33 -4.26 -3.69
CA THR A 227 0.81 -5.13 -4.00
C THR A 227 1.97 -4.23 -4.40
N PHE A 228 3.15 -4.46 -3.82
CA PHE A 228 4.36 -3.73 -4.20
C PHE A 228 5.46 -4.68 -4.62
N ARG A 229 6.18 -4.25 -5.65
CA ARG A 229 7.44 -4.82 -6.10
C ARG A 229 8.55 -3.85 -5.71
N VAL A 230 9.50 -4.37 -4.97
CA VAL A 230 10.64 -3.61 -4.46
C VAL A 230 11.90 -4.09 -5.15
N GLU A 231 12.66 -3.17 -5.69
CA GLU A 231 13.88 -3.44 -6.43
C GLU A 231 14.99 -2.47 -5.98
N ASP A 232 16.13 -3.01 -5.61
CA ASP A 232 17.37 -2.28 -5.36
C ASP A 232 18.52 -3.27 -5.58
N PRO A 233 19.18 -3.24 -6.74
CA PRO A 233 20.20 -4.24 -7.11
C PRO A 233 21.44 -4.19 -6.22
N ASP A 234 21.66 -3.10 -5.49
CA ASP A 234 22.77 -2.97 -4.57
C ASP A 234 22.41 -3.42 -3.14
N ALA A 235 21.10 -3.52 -2.82
CA ALA A 235 20.63 -3.98 -1.52
C ALA A 235 20.11 -5.43 -1.55
N PHE A 236 19.50 -5.86 -2.65
CA PHE A 236 18.89 -7.18 -2.82
C PHE A 236 19.52 -7.94 -3.98
N ASN A 237 19.49 -9.27 -3.90
CA ASN A 237 19.95 -10.13 -5.01
C ASN A 237 18.93 -10.18 -6.14
N GLU A 238 17.64 -10.15 -5.80
CA GLU A 238 16.51 -10.16 -6.73
C GLU A 238 15.42 -9.20 -6.23
N PRO A 239 14.61 -8.63 -7.12
CA PRO A 239 13.40 -7.91 -6.73
C PRO A 239 12.48 -8.82 -5.90
N TRP A 240 11.84 -8.26 -4.89
CA TRP A 240 10.88 -8.98 -4.07
C TRP A 240 9.51 -8.33 -4.11
N THR A 241 8.49 -9.12 -3.81
CA THR A 241 7.09 -8.68 -3.86
C THR A 241 6.38 -9.01 -2.55
N ALA A 242 5.55 -8.09 -2.13
CA ALA A 242 4.70 -8.26 -0.96
C ALA A 242 3.37 -7.54 -1.17
N LYS A 243 2.46 -7.70 -0.22
CA LYS A 243 1.22 -6.96 -0.20
C LYS A 243 0.89 -6.43 1.20
N GLN A 244 0.05 -5.41 1.24
CA GLN A 244 -0.63 -4.96 2.43
C GLN A 244 -2.13 -4.91 2.16
N ARG A 245 -2.92 -5.08 3.21
CA ARG A 245 -4.36 -5.02 3.14
C ARG A 245 -4.90 -4.09 4.20
N PHE A 246 -5.88 -3.28 3.81
CA PHE A 246 -6.50 -2.26 4.64
C PHE A 246 -7.99 -2.53 4.74
N ARG A 247 -8.55 -2.23 5.89
CA ARG A 247 -10.00 -2.10 6.05
C ARG A 247 -10.41 -0.64 6.02
N ARG A 248 -11.58 -0.37 5.49
CA ARG A 248 -12.19 0.95 5.54
C ARG A 248 -12.62 1.27 6.97
N VAL A 249 -12.43 2.52 7.38
CA VAL A 249 -12.90 3.05 8.66
C VAL A 249 -13.61 4.37 8.43
N GLU A 250 -14.82 4.47 8.97
CA GLU A 250 -15.65 5.67 8.85
C GLU A 250 -15.28 6.64 9.98
N GLN A 251 -14.25 7.42 9.71
CA GLN A 251 -13.82 8.50 10.63
C GLN A 251 -13.17 9.61 9.81
N PRO A 252 -13.44 10.88 10.15
CA PRO A 252 -12.72 12.00 9.57
C PRO A 252 -11.26 11.99 10.03
N MET A 253 -10.38 12.56 9.22
CA MET A 253 -8.98 12.74 9.56
C MET A 253 -8.86 13.63 10.80
N LYS A 254 -8.04 13.21 11.75
CA LYS A 254 -7.76 13.94 12.99
C LYS A 254 -6.50 14.75 12.87
N GLU A 255 -6.35 15.73 13.69
CA GLU A 255 -5.08 16.41 13.89
C GLU A 255 -4.18 15.55 14.78
N GLU A 256 -2.95 15.35 14.34
CA GLU A 256 -1.89 14.67 15.09
C GLU A 256 -0.57 15.39 14.86
N VAL A 257 0.07 15.81 15.95
CA VAL A 257 1.32 16.56 15.91
C VAL A 257 2.42 15.76 16.59
N CYS A 258 3.25 15.11 15.78
CA CYS A 258 4.35 14.26 16.26
C CYS A 258 5.30 14.99 17.22
N ALA A 259 5.62 16.25 16.94
CA ALA A 259 6.57 17.02 17.76
C ALA A 259 6.08 17.21 19.21
N GLU A 260 4.78 17.31 19.44
CA GLU A 260 4.22 17.43 20.79
C GLU A 260 4.33 16.15 21.60
N ASN A 261 4.35 15.00 20.94
CA ASN A 261 4.44 13.68 21.57
C ASN A 261 5.88 13.15 21.66
N ASN A 262 6.88 13.85 21.11
CA ASN A 262 8.25 13.34 20.97
C ASN A 262 9.18 13.75 22.12
N GLN A 263 8.68 14.36 23.20
CA GLN A 263 9.51 14.86 24.31
C GLN A 263 9.99 13.75 25.26
N HIS A 264 9.25 12.66 25.35
CA HIS A 264 9.44 11.65 26.38
C HIS A 264 10.73 10.84 26.25
N LEU A 265 11.27 10.66 25.05
CA LEU A 265 12.53 9.91 24.85
C LEU A 265 13.73 10.59 25.53
N PHE A 266 13.72 11.91 25.56
CA PHE A 266 14.80 12.71 26.15
C PHE A 266 14.61 12.96 27.63
N ASP A 267 13.37 13.20 28.06
CA ASP A 267 13.04 13.52 29.47
C ASP A 267 13.18 12.33 30.40
N TYR A 268 12.92 11.11 29.90
CA TYR A 268 13.02 9.90 30.72
C TYR A 268 14.34 9.13 30.56
N HIS A 269 15.34 9.70 29.86
CA HIS A 269 16.64 9.08 29.63
C HIS A 269 16.56 7.63 29.09
N ILE A 270 15.57 7.36 28.24
CA ILE A 270 15.41 6.04 27.62
C ILE A 270 16.59 5.78 26.71
N PRO A 271 17.29 4.64 26.85
CA PRO A 271 18.40 4.31 25.96
C PRO A 271 17.93 4.21 24.52
N VAL A 272 18.49 5.03 23.65
CA VAL A 272 18.24 5.00 22.21
C VAL A 272 19.42 4.42 21.45
N ALA A 273 19.20 3.89 20.27
CA ALA A 273 20.28 3.45 19.39
C ALA A 273 21.21 4.64 19.05
N GLU A 274 22.51 4.40 19.06
CA GLU A 274 23.53 5.47 19.03
C GLU A 274 23.59 6.23 17.71
N ASN A 275 23.12 5.67 16.64
CA ASN A 275 23.23 6.31 15.34
C ASN A 275 21.90 6.30 14.60
N ALA A 276 21.35 7.49 14.45
CA ALA A 276 20.69 7.86 13.24
C ALA A 276 21.75 7.97 12.12
N ASP A 277 22.28 6.84 11.69
CA ASP A 277 23.20 6.83 10.54
C ASP A 277 22.40 7.07 9.28
N PHE A 278 22.07 8.32 9.02
CA PHE A 278 21.52 8.77 7.76
C PHE A 278 22.64 9.21 6.83
#